data_4970f3fc855c6eeecb71d9fac99770d5
#
_entry.id   4970f3fc855c6eeecb71d9fac99770d5
#
_cell.length_a   1.000
_cell.length_b   1.000
_cell.length_c   1.000
_cell.angle_alpha   90.00
_cell.angle_beta   90.00
_cell.angle_gamma   90.00
#
_symmetry.space_group_name_H-M   'P 1'
#
loop_
_entity.id
_entity.type
_entity.pdbx_description
1 polymer ?
#
loop_
_entity_poly.entity_id
_entity_poly.type
_entity_poly.pdbx_seq_one_letter_code
_entity_poly.pdbx_strand_id
1 'polypeptide(L)'
;MNILTFDIEEWFHILNNPSTDNESSWGSFEYRLRSNIDRILYLLDKSNNIATFFCLGWVARKYPNIIKEIHAAGHEIGTHSNAHQLIYRYDRDFFKNDLETSIKSLEDIIGKKIKAYRAPGFSL
;
A
#
# COMPACT_ATOMS: atom_id res chain seq x y z
N MET A 1 -1.12 22.00 -12.10
CA MET A 1 -0.64 20.59 -12.03
C MET A 1 -1.56 19.82 -11.09
N ASN A 2 -2.05 18.68 -11.52
CA ASN A 2 -2.88 17.80 -10.70
C ASN A 2 -2.03 16.61 -10.24
N ILE A 3 -2.18 16.21 -8.97
CA ILE A 3 -1.50 15.05 -8.40
C ILE A 3 -2.56 14.01 -8.05
N LEU A 4 -2.42 12.81 -8.62
CA LEU A 4 -3.28 11.67 -8.32
C LEU A 4 -2.54 10.69 -7.42
N THR A 5 -3.17 10.29 -6.34
CA THR A 5 -2.61 9.30 -5.42
C THR A 5 -3.67 8.29 -5.00
N PHE A 6 -3.24 7.05 -4.75
CA PHE A 6 -4.09 5.97 -4.29
C PHE A 6 -3.41 5.24 -3.14
N ASP A 7 -4.17 4.88 -2.12
CA ASP A 7 -3.71 4.01 -1.05
C ASP A 7 -4.11 2.58 -1.40
N ILE A 8 -3.10 1.69 -1.46
CA ILE A 8 -3.28 0.30 -1.88
C ILE A 8 -3.38 -0.59 -0.66
N GLU A 9 -4.61 -0.80 -0.27
CA GLU A 9 -5.04 -1.57 0.89
C GLU A 9 -6.35 -2.30 0.58
N GLU A 10 -6.66 -3.33 1.37
CA GLU A 10 -7.93 -4.03 1.29
C GLU A 10 -8.97 -3.38 2.22
N TRP A 11 -10.23 -3.63 1.95
CA TRP A 11 -11.34 -3.11 2.75
C TRP A 11 -11.25 -3.45 4.25
N PHE A 12 -10.58 -4.54 4.61
CA PHE A 12 -10.40 -4.97 5.99
C PHE A 12 -9.23 -4.28 6.72
N HIS A 13 -8.44 -3.47 6.03
CA HIS A 13 -7.40 -2.64 6.67
C HIS A 13 -7.97 -1.36 7.33
N ILE A 14 -9.29 -1.29 7.48
CA ILE A 14 -9.97 -0.15 8.11
C ILE A 14 -9.50 0.06 9.56
N LEU A 15 -9.23 1.31 9.90
CA LEU A 15 -8.76 1.70 11.23
C LEU A 15 -9.88 1.60 12.29
N ASN A 16 -9.47 1.26 13.53
CA ASN A 16 -10.37 1.24 14.70
C ASN A 16 -11.59 0.31 14.55
N ASN A 17 -11.45 -0.80 13.83
CA ASN A 17 -12.49 -1.80 13.71
C ASN A 17 -12.04 -3.13 14.35
N PRO A 18 -12.56 -3.48 15.53
CA PRO A 18 -12.17 -4.72 16.23
C PRO A 18 -12.38 -6.01 15.42
N SER A 19 -13.30 -5.99 14.45
CA SER A 19 -13.56 -7.18 13.61
C SER A 19 -12.45 -7.44 12.59
N THR A 20 -11.61 -6.45 12.30
CA THR A 20 -10.59 -6.52 11.25
C THR A 20 -9.20 -6.11 11.72
N ASP A 21 -9.00 -5.78 13.01
CA ASP A 21 -7.72 -5.28 13.52
C ASP A 21 -6.67 -6.37 13.75
N ASN A 22 -7.05 -7.64 13.68
CA ASN A 22 -6.13 -8.77 13.83
C ASN A 22 -5.54 -9.20 12.48
N GLU A 23 -4.27 -8.89 12.26
CA GLU A 23 -3.56 -9.22 11.03
C GLU A 23 -3.62 -10.72 10.68
N SER A 24 -3.64 -11.61 11.68
CA SER A 24 -3.70 -13.06 11.45
C SER A 24 -5.00 -13.51 10.75
N SER A 25 -6.07 -12.73 10.85
CA SER A 25 -7.36 -13.02 10.20
C SER A 25 -7.47 -12.48 8.77
N TRP A 26 -6.58 -11.57 8.36
CA TRP A 26 -6.71 -10.87 7.07
C TRP A 26 -6.70 -11.81 5.84
N GLY A 27 -5.96 -12.90 5.93
CA GLY A 27 -5.93 -13.90 4.85
C GLY A 27 -7.25 -14.66 4.63
N SER A 28 -8.20 -14.60 5.58
CA SER A 28 -9.51 -15.25 5.49
C SER A 28 -10.61 -14.37 4.90
N PHE A 29 -10.36 -13.06 4.77
CA PHE A 29 -11.34 -12.12 4.24
C PHE A 29 -11.40 -12.16 2.69
N GLU A 30 -12.54 -11.74 2.14
CA GLU A 30 -12.74 -11.65 0.71
C GLU A 30 -11.73 -10.70 0.06
N TYR A 31 -11.07 -11.18 -0.98
CA TYR A 31 -10.11 -10.41 -1.76
C TYR A 31 -10.80 -9.57 -2.83
N ARG A 32 -10.68 -8.25 -2.75
CA ARG A 32 -11.31 -7.30 -3.69
C ARG A 32 -10.31 -6.43 -4.44
N LEU A 33 -9.07 -6.38 -3.98
CA LEU A 33 -8.07 -5.45 -4.50
C LEU A 33 -7.81 -5.64 -6.00
N ARG A 34 -7.77 -6.90 -6.49
CA ARG A 34 -7.46 -7.20 -7.89
C ARG A 34 -8.38 -6.46 -8.86
N SER A 35 -9.69 -6.63 -8.71
CA SER A 35 -10.67 -6.00 -9.61
C SER A 35 -10.65 -4.48 -9.53
N ASN A 36 -10.39 -3.93 -8.35
CA ASN A 36 -10.31 -2.48 -8.15
C ASN A 36 -9.06 -1.90 -8.81
N ILE A 37 -7.92 -2.56 -8.69
CA ILE A 37 -6.68 -2.12 -9.35
C ILE A 37 -6.80 -2.18 -10.86
N ASP A 38 -7.36 -3.25 -11.42
CA ASP A 38 -7.61 -3.36 -12.85
C ASP A 38 -8.40 -2.17 -13.40
N ARG A 39 -9.45 -1.77 -12.68
CA ARG A 39 -10.28 -0.62 -13.06
C ARG A 39 -9.52 0.71 -12.97
N ILE A 40 -8.73 0.91 -11.91
CA ILE A 40 -7.94 2.14 -11.73
C ILE A 40 -6.87 2.23 -12.83
N LEU A 41 -6.11 1.17 -13.07
CA LEU A 41 -5.09 1.15 -14.12
C LEU A 41 -5.69 1.40 -15.51
N TYR A 42 -6.84 0.80 -15.82
CA TYR A 42 -7.56 1.05 -17.06
C TYR A 42 -7.95 2.52 -17.22
N LEU A 43 -8.50 3.14 -16.17
CA LEU A 43 -8.90 4.56 -16.22
C LEU A 43 -7.70 5.50 -16.37
N LEU A 44 -6.58 5.21 -15.68
CA LEU A 44 -5.36 6.01 -15.80
C LEU A 44 -4.75 5.90 -17.19
N ASP A 45 -4.71 4.70 -17.77
CA ASP A 45 -4.25 4.47 -19.14
C ASP A 45 -5.11 5.24 -20.16
N LYS A 46 -6.44 5.11 -20.07
CA LYS A 46 -7.38 5.81 -20.95
C LYS A 46 -7.29 7.32 -20.86
N SER A 47 -6.98 7.88 -19.71
CA SER A 47 -6.84 9.32 -19.50
C SER A 47 -5.39 9.82 -19.67
N ASN A 48 -4.45 8.93 -19.96
CA ASN A 48 -3.03 9.21 -20.07
C ASN A 48 -2.47 9.93 -18.84
N ASN A 49 -2.86 9.46 -17.66
CA ASN A 49 -2.42 10.01 -16.37
C ASN A 49 -1.48 9.06 -15.65
N ILE A 50 -0.50 9.66 -14.98
CA ILE A 50 0.40 8.96 -14.04
C ILE A 50 -0.02 9.30 -12.62
N ALA A 51 0.12 8.33 -11.72
CA ALA A 51 -0.25 8.47 -10.31
C ALA A 51 0.84 7.89 -9.39
N THR A 52 0.76 8.23 -8.11
CA THR A 52 1.55 7.61 -7.03
C THR A 52 0.66 6.66 -6.24
N PHE A 53 1.10 5.42 -6.08
CA PHE A 53 0.40 4.37 -5.34
C PHE A 53 1.14 4.10 -4.03
N PHE A 54 0.51 4.45 -2.91
CA PHE A 54 1.03 4.17 -1.57
C PHE A 54 0.58 2.77 -1.14
N CYS A 55 1.50 1.84 -1.12
CA CYS A 55 1.21 0.42 -0.95
C CYS A 55 1.60 -0.08 0.44
N LEU A 56 0.73 -0.88 1.07
CA LEU A 56 1.07 -1.60 2.30
C LEU A 56 2.11 -2.69 2.04
N GLY A 57 3.07 -2.84 2.95
CA GLY A 57 4.02 -3.94 2.90
C GLY A 57 3.34 -5.31 2.96
N TRP A 58 2.26 -5.43 3.74
CA TRP A 58 1.44 -6.65 3.78
C TRP A 58 0.86 -6.99 2.40
N VAL A 59 0.29 -6.00 1.69
CA VAL A 59 -0.24 -6.19 0.33
C VAL A 59 0.87 -6.60 -0.63
N ALA A 60 2.04 -5.96 -0.54
CA ALA A 60 3.19 -6.27 -1.38
C ALA A 60 3.61 -7.75 -1.25
N ARG A 61 3.69 -8.27 -0.02
CA ARG A 61 4.05 -9.68 0.22
C ARG A 61 2.95 -10.65 -0.19
N LYS A 62 1.70 -10.28 0.03
CA LYS A 62 0.54 -11.15 -0.28
C LYS A 62 0.23 -11.19 -1.77
N TYR A 63 0.34 -10.05 -2.45
CA TYR A 63 -0.05 -9.86 -3.85
C TYR A 63 1.04 -9.16 -4.67
N PRO A 64 2.26 -9.72 -4.76
CA PRO A 64 3.40 -9.03 -5.39
C PRO A 64 3.15 -8.67 -6.87
N ASN A 65 2.33 -9.43 -7.57
CA ASN A 65 2.01 -9.16 -8.97
C ASN A 65 1.26 -7.84 -9.17
N ILE A 66 0.42 -7.43 -8.21
CA ILE A 66 -0.25 -6.12 -8.26
C ILE A 66 0.77 -5.00 -8.25
N ILE A 67 1.76 -5.07 -7.36
CA ILE A 67 2.82 -4.05 -7.28
C ILE A 67 3.66 -3.99 -8.56
N LYS A 68 4.00 -5.17 -9.13
CA LYS A 68 4.72 -5.25 -10.41
C LYS A 68 3.94 -4.60 -11.56
N GLU A 69 2.65 -4.86 -11.64
CA GLU A 69 1.79 -4.32 -12.71
C GLU A 69 1.63 -2.82 -12.60
N ILE A 70 1.39 -2.27 -11.40
CA ILE A 70 1.33 -0.83 -11.16
C ILE A 70 2.65 -0.17 -11.59
N HIS A 71 3.79 -0.73 -11.18
CA HIS A 71 5.11 -0.22 -11.54
C HIS A 71 5.38 -0.33 -13.05
N ALA A 72 5.05 -1.46 -13.67
CA ALA A 72 5.23 -1.67 -15.12
C ALA A 72 4.38 -0.74 -15.97
N ALA A 73 3.22 -0.31 -15.45
CA ALA A 73 2.37 0.71 -16.08
C ALA A 73 2.94 2.15 -15.98
N GLY A 74 4.10 2.33 -15.35
CA GLY A 74 4.79 3.61 -15.27
C GLY A 74 4.41 4.49 -14.08
N HIS A 75 3.65 3.97 -13.14
CA HIS A 75 3.25 4.70 -11.93
C HIS A 75 4.34 4.64 -10.85
N GLU A 76 4.34 5.65 -9.97
CA GLU A 76 5.22 5.67 -8.81
C GLU A 76 4.68 4.77 -7.70
N ILE A 77 5.59 4.05 -7.03
CA ILE A 77 5.29 3.28 -5.82
C ILE A 77 5.86 4.00 -4.61
N GLY A 78 4.99 4.29 -3.64
CA GLY A 78 5.34 4.73 -2.30
C GLY A 78 4.94 3.68 -1.26
N THR A 79 5.35 3.88 -0.02
CA THR A 79 4.91 3.01 1.09
C THR A 79 3.80 3.64 1.93
N HIS A 80 2.83 2.80 2.33
CA HIS A 80 1.73 3.17 3.23
C HIS A 80 1.84 2.46 4.59
N SER A 81 3.05 2.26 5.10
CA SER A 81 3.41 1.39 6.22
C SER A 81 3.37 -0.11 5.88
N ASN A 82 3.68 -0.93 6.86
CA ASN A 82 3.67 -2.39 6.69
C ASN A 82 2.29 -3.02 6.94
N ALA A 83 1.63 -2.65 8.05
CA ALA A 83 0.40 -3.27 8.54
C ALA A 83 -0.70 -2.26 8.90
N HIS A 84 -0.69 -1.09 8.27
CA HIS A 84 -1.72 -0.03 8.42
C HIS A 84 -1.95 0.41 9.87
N GLN A 85 -0.87 0.62 10.65
CA GLN A 85 -0.95 1.03 12.05
C GLN A 85 -0.82 2.55 12.21
N LEU A 86 -1.60 3.13 13.13
CA LEU A 86 -1.50 4.54 13.48
C LEU A 86 -0.17 4.82 14.20
N ILE A 87 0.64 5.75 13.71
CA ILE A 87 2.02 5.96 14.17
C ILE A 87 2.09 6.31 15.64
N TYR A 88 1.20 7.19 16.13
CA TYR A 88 1.21 7.67 17.52
C TYR A 88 0.90 6.59 18.57
N ARG A 89 0.51 5.37 18.15
CA ARG A 89 0.25 4.23 19.07
C ARG A 89 1.49 3.45 19.43
N TYR A 90 2.59 3.72 18.77
CA TYR A 90 3.82 2.93 18.86
C TYR A 90 5.02 3.81 19.14
N ASP A 91 6.09 3.19 19.67
CA ASP A 91 7.35 3.87 19.85
C ASP A 91 8.14 4.01 18.54
N ARG A 92 9.26 4.73 18.63
CA ARG A 92 10.13 5.01 17.50
C ARG A 92 10.72 3.73 16.86
N ASP A 93 11.07 2.75 17.68
CA ASP A 93 11.73 1.54 17.20
C ASP A 93 10.74 0.66 16.43
N PHE A 94 9.51 0.55 16.94
CA PHE A 94 8.42 -0.10 16.19
C PHE A 94 8.16 0.59 14.86
N PHE A 95 8.02 1.91 14.86
CA PHE A 95 7.79 2.68 13.63
C PHE A 95 8.91 2.46 12.61
N LYS A 96 10.17 2.52 13.04
CA LYS A 96 11.32 2.30 12.18
C LYS A 96 11.29 0.90 11.56
N ASN A 97 11.06 -0.13 12.36
CA ASN A 97 10.99 -1.51 11.89
C ASN A 97 9.82 -1.74 10.91
N ASP A 98 8.65 -1.18 11.20
CA ASP A 98 7.47 -1.25 10.31
C ASP A 98 7.78 -0.62 8.96
N LEU A 99 8.36 0.57 8.96
CA LEU A 99 8.71 1.30 7.75
C LEU A 99 9.78 0.57 6.93
N GLU A 100 10.86 0.11 7.56
CA GLU A 100 11.94 -0.64 6.90
C GLU A 100 11.42 -1.95 6.29
N THR A 101 10.54 -2.66 6.99
CA THR A 101 9.92 -3.90 6.50
C THR A 101 9.06 -3.63 5.26
N SER A 102 8.27 -2.57 5.29
CA SER A 102 7.45 -2.17 4.14
C SER A 102 8.31 -1.77 2.94
N ILE A 103 9.29 -0.89 3.15
CA ILE A 103 10.20 -0.44 2.10
C ILE A 103 10.90 -1.64 1.46
N LYS A 104 11.48 -2.52 2.27
CA LYS A 104 12.15 -3.72 1.76
C LYS A 104 11.21 -4.59 0.92
N SER A 105 9.99 -4.83 1.38
CA SER A 105 9.01 -5.64 0.66
C SER A 105 8.69 -5.06 -0.73
N LEU A 106 8.59 -3.75 -0.84
CA LEU A 106 8.31 -3.07 -2.11
C LEU A 106 9.55 -3.02 -3.01
N GLU A 107 10.71 -2.66 -2.47
CA GLU A 107 11.97 -2.57 -3.25
C GLU A 107 12.39 -3.92 -3.81
N ASP A 108 12.20 -5.02 -3.08
CA ASP A 108 12.49 -6.38 -3.54
C ASP A 108 11.62 -6.76 -4.76
N ILE A 109 10.42 -6.19 -4.88
CA ILE A 109 9.51 -6.47 -6.00
C ILE A 109 9.84 -5.61 -7.22
N ILE A 110 10.07 -4.32 -7.04
CA ILE A 110 10.21 -3.38 -8.17
C ILE A 110 11.67 -3.11 -8.57
N GLY A 111 12.64 -3.49 -7.75
CA GLY A 111 14.07 -3.27 -8.02
C GLY A 111 14.50 -1.80 -7.98
N LYS A 112 13.71 -0.92 -7.36
CA LYS A 112 14.00 0.51 -7.24
C LYS A 112 13.77 1.01 -5.82
N LYS A 113 14.45 2.11 -5.46
CA LYS A 113 14.30 2.74 -4.15
C LYS A 113 12.94 3.40 -3.98
N ILE A 114 12.30 3.16 -2.84
CA ILE A 114 11.10 3.84 -2.40
C ILE A 114 11.47 5.22 -1.84
N LYS A 115 10.79 6.27 -2.31
CA LYS A 115 11.08 7.66 -1.96
C LYS A 115 9.89 8.40 -1.34
N ALA A 116 8.71 7.78 -1.33
CA ALA A 116 7.48 8.40 -0.85
C ALA A 116 6.84 7.55 0.25
N TYR A 117 6.34 8.22 1.27
CA TYR A 117 5.64 7.62 2.40
C TYR A 117 4.37 8.39 2.73
N ARG A 118 3.30 7.66 2.99
CA ARG A 118 2.06 8.20 3.56
C ARG A 118 1.70 7.41 4.82
N ALA A 119 1.57 8.11 5.93
CA ALA A 119 1.15 7.49 7.19
C ALA A 119 -0.33 7.04 7.13
N PRO A 120 -0.68 5.84 7.63
CA PRO A 120 -2.07 5.45 7.81
C PRO A 120 -2.84 6.49 8.63
N GLY A 121 -4.03 6.86 8.13
CA GLY A 121 -4.84 7.90 8.77
C GLY A 121 -4.14 9.26 8.90
N PHE A 122 -3.14 9.55 8.08
CA PHE A 122 -2.32 10.78 8.18
C PHE A 122 -1.78 11.04 9.60
N SER A 123 -1.42 9.98 10.32
CA SER A 123 -1.10 9.98 11.75
C SER A 123 0.34 10.42 12.10
N LEU A 124 1.01 11.14 11.24
CA LEU A 124 2.31 11.76 11.50
C LEU A 124 2.19 12.99 12.40
#